data_74cdc163a449c30d12fb13fae7681a8c
#
_entry.id   74cdc163a449c30d12fb13fae7681a8c
#
_cell.length_a   1.000
_cell.length_b   1.000
_cell.length_c   1.000
_cell.angle_alpha   90.00
_cell.angle_beta   90.00
_cell.angle_gamma   90.00
#
_symmetry.space_group_name_H-M   'P 1'
#
loop_
_entity.id
_entity.type
_entity.pdbx_description
1 polymer ?
#
loop_
_entity_poly.entity_id
_entity_poly.type
_entity_poly.pdbx_seq_one_letter_code
_entity_poly.pdbx_strand_id
1 'polypeptide(L)'
;SHVWCADDYCTQVNLELQGIDFPGSLYKSFTQSWEQIDETLLKDSDFGSRLKMNNPLKEEMTALHLEQMKGADEKICAIYTFLKNKVRWNEKYALYSKSPKQVLKEGTGSNADINFILISMLKDAGIPAYPAVMSRRDMGILPYSHPSIQKLNTFVVAISPTDSTLVYLDSSVENGYLNVLPPVLMTNRARIIAPDNHSQWVNLENVGANLLRSSVKAGISSEGVVTGTRETVYIGQYASRLRNKYRTAKDSTEFASKLASEENIQVKKLQMEGRTHFSPQVYELVEFEKQYTVNDQFIYVNPLVFLHVSESPFKQSERKLPVEFPYTDQVSLTINLTIPEGYTVDLSLIHI
;
A
#
# COMPACT_ATOMS: atom_id res chain seq x y z
N SER A 1 5.89 -0.03 19.88
CA SER A 1 7.12 -0.32 19.14
C SER A 1 6.99 0.28 17.74
N HIS A 2 8.06 0.90 17.23
CA HIS A 2 8.13 1.46 15.87
C HIS A 2 9.10 0.64 15.01
N VAL A 3 9.22 -0.65 15.29
CA VAL A 3 9.93 -1.63 14.47
C VAL A 3 8.95 -2.70 14.02
N TRP A 4 9.18 -3.28 12.85
CA TRP A 4 8.34 -4.33 12.29
C TRP A 4 8.59 -5.66 12.98
N CYS A 5 9.85 -6.03 13.13
CA CYS A 5 10.27 -7.26 13.81
C CYS A 5 11.37 -6.93 14.83
N ALA A 6 11.08 -7.07 16.12
CA ALA A 6 12.06 -6.77 17.16
C ALA A 6 13.23 -7.77 17.18
N ASP A 7 12.98 -9.00 16.72
CA ASP A 7 13.98 -10.07 16.69
C ASP A 7 15.13 -9.76 15.71
N ASP A 8 14.91 -8.95 14.67
CA ASP A 8 15.96 -8.52 13.73
C ASP A 8 17.05 -7.67 14.44
N TYR A 9 16.75 -7.12 15.64
CA TYR A 9 17.66 -6.30 16.44
C TYR A 9 18.20 -7.03 17.68
N CYS A 10 17.86 -8.32 17.81
CA CYS A 10 18.38 -9.17 18.89
C CYS A 10 19.54 -10.02 18.39
N THR A 11 20.54 -10.21 19.22
CA THR A 11 21.58 -11.20 18.93
C THR A 11 20.96 -12.60 18.96
N GLN A 12 21.00 -13.29 17.83
CA GLN A 12 20.47 -14.64 17.68
C GLN A 12 21.54 -15.56 17.10
N VAL A 13 21.49 -16.82 17.52
CA VAL A 13 22.27 -17.91 16.94
C VAL A 13 21.29 -18.90 16.34
N ASN A 14 21.27 -18.95 15.01
CA ASN A 14 20.46 -19.91 14.26
C ASN A 14 21.35 -21.04 13.76
N LEU A 15 21.00 -22.27 14.11
CA LEU A 15 21.71 -23.47 13.66
C LEU A 15 20.90 -24.10 12.52
N GLU A 16 21.54 -24.28 11.38
CA GLU A 16 20.96 -24.98 10.23
C GLU A 16 21.76 -26.23 9.90
N LEU A 17 21.08 -27.33 9.63
CA LEU A 17 21.73 -28.58 9.19
C LEU A 17 22.19 -28.41 7.74
N GLN A 18 23.50 -28.30 7.53
CA GLN A 18 24.08 -28.14 6.19
C GLN A 18 24.16 -29.44 5.40
N GLY A 19 24.33 -30.56 6.07
CA GLY A 19 24.41 -31.85 5.43
C GLY A 19 24.52 -33.02 6.41
N ILE A 20 24.34 -34.19 5.88
CA ILE A 20 24.51 -35.46 6.61
C ILE A 20 25.50 -36.30 5.86
N ASP A 21 26.53 -36.76 6.57
CA ASP A 21 27.52 -37.72 6.10
C ASP A 21 27.48 -38.97 7.00
N PHE A 22 26.94 -40.07 6.48
CA PHE A 22 26.96 -41.33 7.18
C PHE A 22 28.01 -42.27 6.56
N PRO A 23 28.79 -42.97 7.37
CA PRO A 23 29.75 -43.99 6.88
C PRO A 23 29.05 -44.98 5.92
N GLY A 24 29.54 -45.04 4.68
CA GLY A 24 29.01 -45.94 3.65
C GLY A 24 27.79 -45.44 2.88
N SER A 25 27.35 -44.19 3.10
CA SER A 25 26.30 -43.55 2.31
C SER A 25 26.82 -42.33 1.55
N LEU A 26 26.02 -41.86 0.56
CA LEU A 26 26.35 -40.61 -0.14
C LEU A 26 26.10 -39.41 0.80
N TYR A 27 27.01 -38.45 0.76
CA TYR A 27 26.83 -37.14 1.41
C TYR A 27 25.54 -36.49 0.90
N LYS A 28 24.64 -36.09 1.82
CA LYS A 28 23.41 -35.38 1.49
C LYS A 28 23.55 -33.95 1.97
N SER A 29 23.67 -32.99 1.05
CA SER A 29 23.64 -31.55 1.37
C SER A 29 22.21 -31.06 1.48
N PHE A 30 21.97 -30.19 2.46
CA PHE A 30 20.72 -29.44 2.65
C PHE A 30 20.91 -27.94 2.37
N THR A 31 22.16 -27.50 2.15
CA THR A 31 22.43 -26.12 1.74
C THR A 31 21.86 -25.90 0.36
N GLN A 32 21.02 -24.87 0.22
CA GLN A 32 20.40 -24.49 -1.05
C GLN A 32 20.96 -23.16 -1.53
N SER A 33 21.02 -22.97 -2.84
CA SER A 33 21.15 -21.65 -3.45
C SER A 33 19.76 -21.07 -3.71
N TRP A 34 19.70 -19.76 -3.97
CA TRP A 34 18.42 -19.13 -4.34
C TRP A 34 17.88 -19.70 -5.66
N GLU A 35 18.74 -20.09 -6.59
CA GLU A 35 18.35 -20.73 -7.84
C GLU A 35 17.73 -22.11 -7.61
N GLN A 36 18.21 -22.86 -6.63
CA GLN A 36 17.60 -24.13 -6.23
C GLN A 36 16.25 -23.94 -5.55
N ILE A 37 16.09 -22.84 -4.79
CA ILE A 37 14.78 -22.47 -4.22
C ILE A 37 13.81 -22.10 -5.34
N ASP A 38 14.24 -21.31 -6.34
CA ASP A 38 13.43 -20.97 -7.51
C ASP A 38 12.94 -22.24 -8.22
N GLU A 39 13.85 -23.20 -8.49
CA GLU A 39 13.50 -24.47 -9.10
C GLU A 39 12.51 -25.28 -8.25
N THR A 40 12.69 -25.30 -6.94
CA THR A 40 11.79 -25.98 -6.00
C THR A 40 10.39 -25.38 -6.08
N LEU A 41 10.27 -24.06 -6.03
CA LEU A 41 9.00 -23.35 -6.16
C LEU A 41 8.35 -23.59 -7.53
N LEU A 42 9.13 -23.54 -8.62
CA LEU A 42 8.61 -23.76 -9.98
C LEU A 42 8.16 -25.21 -10.24
N LYS A 43 8.65 -26.20 -9.46
CA LYS A 43 8.23 -27.60 -9.51
C LYS A 43 7.06 -27.92 -8.57
N ASP A 44 6.77 -27.04 -7.60
CA ASP A 44 5.72 -27.25 -6.62
C ASP A 44 4.31 -27.18 -7.23
N SER A 45 3.40 -28.04 -6.75
CA SER A 45 2.02 -28.13 -7.25
C SER A 45 1.17 -26.92 -6.89
N ASP A 46 1.41 -26.32 -5.74
CA ASP A 46 0.60 -25.22 -5.20
C ASP A 46 1.24 -23.83 -5.43
N PHE A 47 2.41 -23.82 -6.11
CA PHE A 47 3.09 -22.64 -6.59
C PHE A 47 3.36 -22.69 -8.10
N GLY A 48 4.29 -23.51 -8.56
CA GLY A 48 4.71 -23.56 -9.97
C GLY A 48 3.60 -24.02 -10.92
N SER A 49 2.77 -24.98 -10.52
CA SER A 49 1.61 -25.37 -11.32
C SER A 49 0.56 -24.27 -11.41
N ARG A 50 0.44 -23.41 -10.37
CA ARG A 50 -0.45 -22.23 -10.41
C ARG A 50 0.02 -21.19 -11.41
N LEU A 51 1.35 -21.00 -11.58
CA LEU A 51 1.91 -20.11 -12.60
C LEU A 51 1.62 -20.56 -14.04
N LYS A 52 1.43 -21.86 -14.24
CA LYS A 52 1.15 -22.48 -15.55
C LYS A 52 -0.34 -22.64 -15.83
N MET A 53 -1.21 -22.35 -14.86
CA MET A 53 -2.65 -22.56 -15.05
C MET A 53 -3.24 -21.61 -16.09
N ASN A 54 -4.27 -22.11 -16.76
CA ASN A 54 -5.12 -21.28 -17.61
C ASN A 54 -5.97 -20.33 -16.76
N ASN A 55 -6.36 -19.19 -17.33
CA ASN A 55 -7.26 -18.25 -16.68
C ASN A 55 -8.62 -18.92 -16.37
N PRO A 56 -8.97 -19.11 -15.09
CA PRO A 56 -10.23 -19.77 -14.71
C PRO A 56 -11.47 -18.88 -14.93
N LEU A 57 -11.29 -17.59 -15.21
CA LEU A 57 -12.33 -16.59 -15.47
C LEU A 57 -12.31 -16.09 -16.92
N LYS A 58 -11.71 -16.86 -17.84
CA LYS A 58 -11.49 -16.43 -19.23
C LYS A 58 -12.78 -16.01 -19.93
N GLU A 59 -13.84 -16.81 -19.84
CA GLU A 59 -15.13 -16.51 -20.46
C GLU A 59 -15.77 -15.25 -19.87
N GLU A 60 -15.75 -15.11 -18.55
CA GLU A 60 -16.32 -13.96 -17.86
C GLU A 60 -15.52 -12.68 -18.11
N MET A 61 -14.20 -12.79 -18.29
CA MET A 61 -13.31 -11.67 -18.58
C MET A 61 -13.57 -11.02 -19.95
N THR A 62 -14.21 -11.72 -20.89
CA THR A 62 -14.60 -11.14 -22.19
C THR A 62 -15.51 -9.91 -22.05
N ALA A 63 -16.32 -9.85 -20.98
CA ALA A 63 -17.18 -8.70 -20.70
C ALA A 63 -16.43 -7.41 -20.38
N LEU A 64 -15.11 -7.49 -20.13
CA LEU A 64 -14.27 -6.31 -19.88
C LEU A 64 -13.89 -5.55 -21.17
N HIS A 65 -14.08 -6.17 -22.33
CA HIS A 65 -13.72 -5.57 -23.64
C HIS A 65 -12.29 -4.99 -23.66
N LEU A 66 -11.31 -5.77 -23.17
CA LEU A 66 -9.92 -5.32 -23.02
C LEU A 66 -9.26 -4.87 -24.33
N GLU A 67 -9.76 -5.36 -25.47
CA GLU A 67 -9.31 -4.96 -26.81
C GLU A 67 -9.61 -3.50 -27.14
N GLN A 68 -10.59 -2.89 -26.47
CA GLN A 68 -10.97 -1.49 -26.64
C GLN A 68 -10.13 -0.54 -25.78
N MET A 69 -9.41 -1.08 -24.80
CA MET A 69 -8.56 -0.31 -23.88
C MET A 69 -7.20 -0.03 -24.52
N LYS A 70 -6.75 1.22 -24.47
CA LYS A 70 -5.53 1.67 -25.15
C LYS A 70 -4.25 1.43 -24.35
N GLY A 71 -4.32 1.51 -23.03
CA GLY A 71 -3.17 1.42 -22.12
C GLY A 71 -3.09 0.10 -21.37
N ALA A 72 -1.86 -0.37 -21.08
CA ALA A 72 -1.64 -1.53 -20.23
C ALA A 72 -2.19 -1.30 -18.81
N ASP A 73 -1.98 -0.11 -18.25
CA ASP A 73 -2.47 0.27 -16.91
C ASP A 73 -4.00 0.18 -16.82
N GLU A 74 -4.70 0.63 -17.86
CA GLU A 74 -6.16 0.55 -17.93
C GLU A 74 -6.65 -0.90 -17.92
N LYS A 75 -6.00 -1.78 -18.70
CA LYS A 75 -6.29 -3.22 -18.70
C LYS A 75 -6.00 -3.88 -17.37
N ILE A 76 -4.85 -3.56 -16.75
CA ILE A 76 -4.46 -4.08 -15.43
C ILE A 76 -5.50 -3.67 -14.39
N CYS A 77 -5.89 -2.40 -14.37
CA CYS A 77 -6.90 -1.87 -13.44
C CYS A 77 -8.26 -2.54 -13.61
N ALA A 78 -8.70 -2.74 -14.86
CA ALA A 78 -9.97 -3.43 -15.17
C ALA A 78 -9.94 -4.89 -14.69
N ILE A 79 -8.88 -5.64 -15.00
CA ILE A 79 -8.70 -7.04 -14.58
C ILE A 79 -8.67 -7.14 -13.05
N TYR A 80 -7.87 -6.30 -12.40
CA TYR A 80 -7.77 -6.30 -10.94
C TYR A 80 -9.11 -5.99 -10.27
N THR A 81 -9.81 -4.95 -10.71
CA THR A 81 -11.12 -4.57 -10.17
C THR A 81 -12.15 -5.68 -10.38
N PHE A 82 -12.16 -6.30 -11.56
CA PHE A 82 -13.05 -7.43 -11.85
C PHE A 82 -12.81 -8.60 -10.89
N LEU A 83 -11.54 -8.98 -10.69
CA LEU A 83 -11.18 -10.08 -9.78
C LEU A 83 -11.55 -9.75 -8.33
N LYS A 84 -11.32 -8.53 -7.87
CA LYS A 84 -11.67 -8.09 -6.50
C LYS A 84 -13.17 -8.11 -6.23
N ASN A 85 -14.00 -7.95 -7.25
CA ASN A 85 -15.45 -8.12 -7.14
C ASN A 85 -15.90 -9.58 -7.07
N LYS A 86 -15.05 -10.54 -7.48
CA LYS A 86 -15.33 -11.98 -7.48
C LYS A 86 -14.83 -12.67 -6.22
N VAL A 87 -13.64 -12.29 -5.74
CA VAL A 87 -12.99 -12.96 -4.61
C VAL A 87 -12.51 -11.94 -3.60
N ARG A 88 -12.92 -12.10 -2.35
CA ARG A 88 -12.51 -11.28 -1.23
C ARG A 88 -11.26 -11.84 -0.56
N TRP A 89 -10.34 -11.00 -0.18
CA TRP A 89 -9.22 -11.37 0.67
C TRP A 89 -9.70 -11.74 2.10
N ASN A 90 -9.20 -12.85 2.62
CA ASN A 90 -9.57 -13.41 3.94
C ASN A 90 -8.61 -13.01 5.07
N GLU A 91 -7.83 -11.91 4.86
CA GLU A 91 -6.85 -11.37 5.80
C GLU A 91 -5.64 -12.28 6.06
N LYS A 92 -5.44 -13.33 5.26
CA LYS A 92 -4.30 -14.25 5.36
C LYS A 92 -3.30 -14.02 4.24
N TYR A 93 -2.02 -13.93 4.63
CA TYR A 93 -0.90 -14.01 3.71
C TYR A 93 -0.42 -15.46 3.59
N ALA A 94 -0.08 -15.87 2.40
CA ALA A 94 0.43 -17.20 2.11
C ALA A 94 1.42 -17.20 0.93
N LEU A 95 2.28 -18.20 0.85
CA LEU A 95 3.15 -18.45 -0.28
C LEU A 95 2.50 -19.40 -1.30
N TYR A 96 1.75 -20.38 -0.82
CA TYR A 96 1.09 -21.43 -1.59
C TYR A 96 -0.42 -21.18 -1.70
N SER A 97 -1.01 -21.66 -2.79
CA SER A 97 -2.41 -21.41 -3.12
C SER A 97 -3.22 -22.71 -3.14
N LYS A 98 -4.46 -22.61 -2.69
CA LYS A 98 -5.49 -23.65 -2.91
C LYS A 98 -5.82 -23.80 -4.40
N SER A 99 -6.67 -24.78 -4.73
CA SER A 99 -7.25 -24.90 -6.06
C SER A 99 -8.06 -23.65 -6.43
N PRO A 100 -7.82 -23.01 -7.59
CA PRO A 100 -8.60 -21.85 -8.05
C PRO A 100 -10.10 -22.10 -8.09
N LYS A 101 -10.52 -23.31 -8.46
CA LYS A 101 -11.93 -23.71 -8.46
C LYS A 101 -12.56 -23.62 -7.06
N GLN A 102 -11.80 -24.00 -6.03
CA GLN A 102 -12.25 -23.90 -4.65
C GLN A 102 -12.35 -22.43 -4.22
N VAL A 103 -11.33 -21.62 -4.52
CA VAL A 103 -11.29 -20.18 -4.19
C VAL A 103 -12.48 -19.43 -4.80
N LEU A 104 -12.76 -19.69 -6.09
CA LEU A 104 -13.88 -19.05 -6.80
C LEU A 104 -15.23 -19.52 -6.27
N LYS A 105 -15.34 -20.78 -5.86
CA LYS A 105 -16.57 -21.32 -5.23
C LYS A 105 -16.81 -20.70 -3.85
N GLU A 106 -15.74 -20.51 -3.06
CA GLU A 106 -15.81 -19.92 -1.72
C GLU A 106 -15.98 -18.39 -1.78
N GLY A 107 -15.61 -17.74 -2.88
CA GLY A 107 -15.61 -16.30 -3.03
C GLY A 107 -14.62 -15.56 -2.10
N THR A 108 -13.69 -16.32 -1.49
CA THR A 108 -12.69 -15.78 -0.55
C THR A 108 -11.41 -16.61 -0.57
N GLY A 109 -10.27 -15.96 -0.36
CA GLY A 109 -8.96 -16.61 -0.38
C GLY A 109 -7.85 -15.79 0.28
N SER A 110 -6.69 -16.44 0.48
CA SER A 110 -5.47 -15.75 0.87
C SER A 110 -4.98 -14.81 -0.26
N ASN A 111 -4.00 -13.96 0.04
CA ASN A 111 -3.39 -13.16 -1.02
C ASN A 111 -2.79 -14.06 -2.12
N ALA A 112 -2.14 -15.18 -1.77
CA ALA A 112 -1.60 -16.11 -2.75
C ALA A 112 -2.68 -16.69 -3.67
N ASP A 113 -3.81 -17.10 -3.09
CA ASP A 113 -4.95 -17.65 -3.84
C ASP A 113 -5.42 -16.69 -4.92
N ILE A 114 -5.57 -15.41 -4.56
CA ILE A 114 -6.11 -14.39 -5.46
C ILE A 114 -5.01 -13.89 -6.43
N ASN A 115 -3.76 -13.74 -5.96
CA ASN A 115 -2.64 -13.28 -6.78
C ASN A 115 -2.32 -14.27 -7.91
N PHE A 116 -2.41 -15.59 -7.70
CA PHE A 116 -2.21 -16.55 -8.79
C PHE A 116 -3.31 -16.46 -9.85
N ILE A 117 -4.57 -16.25 -9.44
CA ILE A 117 -5.66 -16.02 -10.39
C ILE A 117 -5.38 -14.72 -11.17
N LEU A 118 -4.96 -13.63 -10.49
CA LEU A 118 -4.58 -12.38 -11.13
C LEU A 118 -3.47 -12.58 -12.18
N ILE A 119 -2.40 -13.30 -11.82
CA ILE A 119 -1.30 -13.62 -12.75
C ILE A 119 -1.82 -14.34 -14.00
N SER A 120 -2.70 -15.33 -13.83
CA SER A 120 -3.26 -16.07 -14.97
C SER A 120 -4.13 -15.21 -15.88
N MET A 121 -4.90 -14.28 -15.32
CA MET A 121 -5.74 -13.34 -16.06
C MET A 121 -4.89 -12.31 -16.84
N LEU A 122 -3.86 -11.77 -16.20
CA LEU A 122 -2.92 -10.84 -16.86
C LEU A 122 -2.19 -11.50 -18.01
N LYS A 123 -1.70 -12.74 -17.83
CA LYS A 123 -1.07 -13.52 -18.89
C LYS A 123 -2.02 -13.80 -20.07
N ASP A 124 -3.27 -14.15 -19.79
CA ASP A 124 -4.30 -14.35 -20.83
C ASP A 124 -4.59 -13.06 -21.61
N ALA A 125 -4.43 -11.90 -20.98
CA ALA A 125 -4.51 -10.58 -21.61
C ALA A 125 -3.21 -10.13 -22.31
N GLY A 126 -2.17 -10.99 -22.38
CA GLY A 126 -0.88 -10.68 -22.98
C GLY A 126 0.03 -9.77 -22.14
N ILE A 127 -0.22 -9.67 -20.85
CA ILE A 127 0.56 -8.84 -19.91
C ILE A 127 1.40 -9.77 -19.04
N PRO A 128 2.75 -9.77 -19.16
CA PRO A 128 3.62 -10.60 -18.35
C PRO A 128 3.50 -10.27 -16.85
N ALA A 129 3.30 -11.29 -16.02
CA ALA A 129 3.16 -11.16 -14.59
C ALA A 129 3.76 -12.36 -13.87
N TYR A 130 4.48 -12.10 -12.77
CA TYR A 130 5.21 -13.10 -11.99
C TYR A 130 5.06 -12.84 -10.49
N PRO A 131 5.19 -13.86 -9.63
CA PRO A 131 5.24 -13.66 -8.19
C PRO A 131 6.60 -13.08 -7.77
N ALA A 132 6.59 -12.05 -6.95
CA ALA A 132 7.76 -11.57 -6.22
C ALA A 132 7.66 -12.05 -4.77
N VAL A 133 8.33 -13.16 -4.47
CA VAL A 133 8.28 -13.84 -3.16
C VAL A 133 9.16 -13.12 -2.13
N MET A 134 8.74 -13.15 -0.86
CA MET A 134 9.41 -12.43 0.20
C MET A 134 9.11 -12.98 1.60
N SER A 135 9.89 -12.53 2.58
CA SER A 135 9.48 -12.49 3.98
C SER A 135 8.75 -11.18 4.26
N ARG A 136 7.59 -11.24 4.92
CA ARG A 136 6.93 -10.03 5.40
C ARG A 136 7.80 -9.32 6.45
N ARG A 137 7.73 -8.00 6.51
CA ARG A 137 8.54 -7.20 7.46
C ARG A 137 8.32 -7.59 8.92
N ASP A 138 7.12 -8.02 9.30
CA ASP A 138 6.78 -8.48 10.66
C ASP A 138 7.26 -9.91 10.98
N MET A 139 7.82 -10.61 9.99
CA MET A 139 8.37 -11.97 10.12
C MET A 139 9.91 -12.01 10.04
N GLY A 140 10.53 -10.83 9.99
CA GLY A 140 11.98 -10.67 9.96
C GLY A 140 12.57 -10.55 8.55
N ILE A 141 13.80 -10.05 8.52
CA ILE A 141 14.54 -9.78 7.29
C ILE A 141 14.95 -11.10 6.62
N LEU A 142 14.72 -11.18 5.30
CA LEU A 142 15.16 -12.31 4.49
C LEU A 142 16.70 -12.27 4.29
N PRO A 143 17.48 -13.26 4.77
CA PRO A 143 18.94 -13.26 4.61
C PRO A 143 19.34 -13.65 3.19
N TYR A 144 20.22 -12.88 2.54
CA TYR A 144 20.76 -13.25 1.23
C TYR A 144 21.77 -14.41 1.29
N SER A 145 22.59 -14.43 2.33
CA SER A 145 23.69 -15.38 2.48
C SER A 145 23.27 -16.78 2.94
N HIS A 146 22.03 -16.91 3.44
CA HIS A 146 21.50 -18.18 3.94
C HIS A 146 20.13 -18.41 3.30
N PRO A 147 20.11 -18.92 2.05
CA PRO A 147 18.88 -19.19 1.33
C PRO A 147 18.01 -20.22 2.09
N SER A 148 16.78 -19.85 2.38
CA SER A 148 15.82 -20.75 3.04
C SER A 148 14.41 -20.51 2.52
N ILE A 149 13.79 -21.56 1.97
CA ILE A 149 12.42 -21.50 1.50
C ILE A 149 11.42 -21.25 2.66
N GLN A 150 11.78 -21.66 3.88
CA GLN A 150 10.94 -21.49 5.07
C GLN A 150 10.81 -20.02 5.50
N LYS A 151 11.74 -19.16 5.07
CA LYS A 151 11.67 -17.73 5.31
C LYS A 151 10.74 -17.00 4.33
N LEU A 152 10.38 -17.64 3.23
CA LEU A 152 9.40 -17.11 2.28
C LEU A 152 7.99 -17.43 2.78
N ASN A 153 7.19 -16.41 2.98
CA ASN A 153 5.85 -16.59 3.57
C ASN A 153 4.72 -15.92 2.78
N THR A 154 5.07 -15.15 1.74
CA THR A 154 4.09 -14.49 0.87
C THR A 154 4.74 -14.02 -0.44
N PHE A 155 3.92 -13.46 -1.33
CA PHE A 155 4.39 -12.78 -2.54
C PHE A 155 3.40 -11.71 -3.00
N VAL A 156 3.90 -10.74 -3.75
CA VAL A 156 3.11 -9.77 -4.53
C VAL A 156 3.23 -10.07 -6.01
N VAL A 157 2.34 -9.52 -6.82
CA VAL A 157 2.38 -9.68 -8.28
C VAL A 157 3.26 -8.59 -8.88
N ALA A 158 4.38 -8.97 -9.48
CA ALA A 158 5.22 -8.13 -10.31
C ALA A 158 4.72 -8.21 -11.75
N ILE A 159 4.38 -7.08 -12.35
CA ILE A 159 3.78 -6.96 -13.68
C ILE A 159 4.71 -6.14 -14.55
N SER A 160 4.98 -6.60 -15.77
CA SER A 160 5.78 -5.89 -16.75
C SER A 160 4.88 -5.39 -17.88
N PRO A 161 4.26 -4.20 -17.75
CA PRO A 161 3.42 -3.63 -18.79
C PRO A 161 4.21 -3.25 -20.06
N THR A 162 5.51 -3.01 -19.89
CA THR A 162 6.50 -2.78 -20.95
C THR A 162 7.80 -3.47 -20.59
N ASP A 163 8.71 -3.65 -21.53
CA ASP A 163 10.00 -4.34 -21.33
C ASP A 163 10.94 -3.65 -20.30
N SER A 164 10.65 -2.39 -19.94
CA SER A 164 11.54 -1.59 -19.09
C SER A 164 10.94 -1.16 -17.76
N THR A 165 9.67 -1.45 -17.49
CA THR A 165 8.99 -1.01 -16.26
C THR A 165 8.37 -2.17 -15.51
N LEU A 166 8.51 -2.16 -14.17
CA LEU A 166 7.80 -3.07 -13.28
C LEU A 166 6.79 -2.27 -12.46
N VAL A 167 5.58 -2.79 -12.36
CA VAL A 167 4.56 -2.33 -11.43
C VAL A 167 4.11 -3.49 -10.55
N TYR A 168 3.64 -3.17 -9.35
CA TYR A 168 3.31 -4.18 -8.35
C TYR A 168 1.87 -4.05 -7.90
N LEU A 169 1.24 -5.20 -7.67
CA LEU A 169 -0.09 -5.32 -7.09
C LEU A 169 -0.11 -6.42 -6.02
N ASP A 170 -0.97 -6.24 -5.04
CA ASP A 170 -1.32 -7.30 -4.09
C ASP A 170 -2.82 -7.31 -3.81
N SER A 171 -3.40 -8.49 -3.83
CA SER A 171 -4.84 -8.69 -3.65
C SER A 171 -5.37 -8.32 -2.28
N SER A 172 -4.51 -8.14 -1.26
CA SER A 172 -4.90 -7.65 0.06
C SER A 172 -5.24 -6.16 0.08
N VAL A 173 -4.84 -5.41 -0.96
CA VAL A 173 -5.19 -3.99 -1.11
C VAL A 173 -6.58 -3.87 -1.75
N GLU A 174 -7.53 -3.32 -1.03
CA GLU A 174 -8.91 -3.19 -1.52
C GLU A 174 -9.15 -1.93 -2.37
N ASN A 175 -8.61 -0.81 -1.95
CA ASN A 175 -8.91 0.51 -2.53
C ASN A 175 -7.62 1.23 -2.95
N GLY A 176 -6.68 0.50 -3.52
CA GLY A 176 -5.38 1.00 -3.95
C GLY A 176 -5.32 1.39 -5.43
N TYR A 177 -4.12 1.38 -5.93
CA TYR A 177 -3.75 1.53 -7.33
C TYR A 177 -2.43 0.80 -7.58
N LEU A 178 -1.89 0.83 -8.79
CA LEU A 178 -0.57 0.28 -9.11
C LEU A 178 0.48 0.82 -8.14
N ASN A 179 1.36 -0.05 -7.68
CA ASN A 179 2.43 0.28 -6.72
C ASN A 179 1.95 0.73 -5.32
N VAL A 180 0.69 0.47 -4.98
CA VAL A 180 0.19 0.61 -3.61
C VAL A 180 0.18 -0.76 -2.96
N LEU A 181 1.16 -1.04 -2.12
CA LEU A 181 1.30 -2.30 -1.39
C LEU A 181 1.02 -2.10 0.10
N PRO A 182 0.53 -3.12 0.82
CA PRO A 182 0.49 -3.07 2.27
C PRO A 182 1.88 -2.79 2.83
N PRO A 183 2.05 -1.89 3.82
CA PRO A 183 3.37 -1.57 4.38
C PRO A 183 4.15 -2.77 4.88
N VAL A 184 3.47 -3.82 5.36
CA VAL A 184 4.08 -5.07 5.83
C VAL A 184 4.77 -5.86 4.70
N LEU A 185 4.41 -5.60 3.43
CA LEU A 185 4.99 -6.21 2.23
C LEU A 185 6.04 -5.32 1.55
N MET A 186 6.24 -4.09 2.02
CA MET A 186 7.22 -3.15 1.45
C MET A 186 8.61 -3.45 2.02
N THR A 187 9.19 -4.55 1.57
CA THR A 187 10.52 -5.04 1.98
C THR A 187 11.58 -4.69 0.94
N ASN A 188 12.84 -4.57 1.37
CA ASN A 188 13.99 -4.37 0.47
C ASN A 188 14.43 -5.67 -0.26
N ARG A 189 13.87 -6.83 0.10
CA ARG A 189 14.29 -8.14 -0.38
C ARG A 189 13.11 -8.97 -0.82
N ALA A 190 12.68 -8.77 -2.06
CA ALA A 190 11.75 -9.65 -2.74
C ALA A 190 12.42 -10.26 -3.97
N ARG A 191 12.07 -11.52 -4.31
CA ARG A 191 12.62 -12.24 -5.45
C ARG A 191 11.53 -12.58 -6.43
N ILE A 192 11.59 -12.02 -7.63
CA ILE A 192 10.70 -12.39 -8.73
C ILE A 192 11.07 -13.80 -9.16
N ILE A 193 10.11 -14.71 -9.14
CA ILE A 193 10.25 -16.09 -9.62
C ILE A 193 9.73 -16.15 -11.04
N ALA A 194 10.66 -16.29 -11.98
CA ALA A 194 10.37 -16.42 -13.40
C ALA A 194 10.97 -17.71 -13.96
N PRO A 195 10.35 -18.33 -14.98
CA PRO A 195 10.94 -19.49 -15.65
C PRO A 195 12.25 -19.12 -16.36
N ASP A 196 13.00 -20.14 -16.77
CA ASP A 196 14.19 -20.00 -17.63
C ASP A 196 15.34 -19.15 -17.04
N ASN A 197 15.54 -19.23 -15.71
CA ASN A 197 16.59 -18.50 -14.96
C ASN A 197 16.50 -16.96 -15.05
N HIS A 198 15.32 -16.41 -15.30
CA HIS A 198 15.06 -14.97 -15.30
C HIS A 198 14.61 -14.42 -13.94
N SER A 199 14.78 -15.21 -12.88
CA SER A 199 14.50 -14.76 -11.51
C SER A 199 15.47 -13.65 -11.09
N GLN A 200 14.95 -12.61 -10.43
CA GLN A 200 15.74 -11.43 -10.02
C GLN A 200 15.30 -10.87 -8.68
N TRP A 201 16.21 -10.22 -7.98
CA TRP A 201 15.92 -9.48 -6.76
C TRP A 201 15.36 -8.11 -7.07
N VAL A 202 14.39 -7.68 -6.27
CA VAL A 202 13.76 -6.36 -6.34
C VAL A 202 13.61 -5.77 -4.95
N ASN A 203 13.65 -4.43 -4.88
CA ASN A 203 13.41 -3.67 -3.66
C ASN A 203 12.02 -3.02 -3.74
N LEU A 204 11.17 -3.31 -2.76
CA LEU A 204 9.79 -2.83 -2.67
C LEU A 204 9.59 -1.72 -1.64
N GLU A 205 10.62 -1.26 -0.94
CA GLU A 205 10.50 -0.24 0.12
C GLU A 205 9.96 1.10 -0.40
N ASN A 206 10.31 1.45 -1.63
CA ASN A 206 9.99 2.75 -2.20
C ASN A 206 9.19 2.62 -3.52
N VAL A 207 8.37 1.58 -3.64
CA VAL A 207 7.49 1.44 -4.80
C VAL A 207 6.31 2.42 -4.71
N GLY A 208 6.10 3.15 -5.79
CA GLY A 208 5.04 4.15 -5.89
C GLY A 208 5.34 5.44 -5.12
N ALA A 209 4.57 6.46 -5.42
CA ALA A 209 4.62 7.74 -4.72
C ALA A 209 3.52 7.80 -3.65
N ASN A 210 3.87 8.30 -2.46
CA ASN A 210 2.93 8.56 -1.38
C ASN A 210 2.95 10.08 -1.11
N LEU A 211 1.97 10.78 -1.66
CA LEU A 211 1.93 12.24 -1.65
C LEU A 211 0.59 12.74 -1.12
N LEU A 212 0.65 13.72 -0.23
CA LEU A 212 -0.46 14.56 0.16
C LEU A 212 -0.10 16.01 -0.16
N ARG A 213 -0.86 16.63 -1.05
CA ARG A 213 -0.70 18.05 -1.39
C ARG A 213 -2.00 18.77 -1.10
N SER A 214 -1.96 19.72 -0.19
CA SER A 214 -3.12 20.50 0.23
C SER A 214 -2.88 21.99 0.01
N SER A 215 -3.88 22.68 -0.53
CA SER A 215 -3.91 24.13 -0.71
C SER A 215 -5.14 24.69 0.00
N VAL A 216 -4.92 25.62 0.91
CA VAL A 216 -5.98 26.32 1.64
C VAL A 216 -5.97 27.78 1.21
N LYS A 217 -7.17 28.28 0.84
CA LYS A 217 -7.42 29.71 0.59
C LYS A 217 -8.56 30.15 1.51
N ALA A 218 -8.29 31.05 2.43
CA ALA A 218 -9.27 31.47 3.43
C ALA A 218 -9.14 32.94 3.80
N GLY A 219 -10.23 33.53 4.23
CA GLY A 219 -10.27 34.86 4.83
C GLY A 219 -10.64 34.77 6.31
N ILE A 220 -10.11 35.70 7.10
CA ILE A 220 -10.40 35.84 8.54
C ILE A 220 -11.26 37.09 8.73
N SER A 221 -12.38 36.97 9.46
CA SER A 221 -13.17 38.14 9.87
C SER A 221 -12.66 38.72 11.20
N SER A 222 -13.05 39.96 11.51
CA SER A 222 -12.74 40.61 12.80
C SER A 222 -13.31 39.86 14.01
N GLU A 223 -14.35 39.06 13.81
CA GLU A 223 -14.98 38.20 14.82
C GLU A 223 -14.23 36.84 14.99
N GLY A 224 -13.10 36.65 14.28
CA GLY A 224 -12.28 35.45 14.37
C GLY A 224 -12.85 34.26 13.60
N VAL A 225 -13.78 34.49 12.66
CA VAL A 225 -14.29 33.44 11.78
C VAL A 225 -13.38 33.29 10.58
N VAL A 226 -12.85 32.09 10.37
CA VAL A 226 -12.08 31.73 9.16
C VAL A 226 -13.01 30.99 8.21
N THR A 227 -13.21 31.52 7.02
CA THR A 227 -13.96 30.87 5.95
C THR A 227 -13.09 30.70 4.73
N GLY A 228 -13.22 29.54 4.07
CA GLY A 228 -12.39 29.28 2.89
C GLY A 228 -12.61 27.93 2.25
N THR A 229 -11.68 27.60 1.37
CA THR A 229 -11.64 26.35 0.64
C THR A 229 -10.31 25.64 0.90
N ARG A 230 -10.39 24.30 0.99
CA ARG A 230 -9.24 23.41 0.96
C ARG A 230 -9.36 22.50 -0.24
N GLU A 231 -8.34 22.47 -1.08
CA GLU A 231 -8.17 21.52 -2.16
C GLU A 231 -7.03 20.58 -1.80
N THR A 232 -7.28 19.27 -1.81
CA THR A 232 -6.27 18.27 -1.46
C THR A 232 -6.19 17.17 -2.51
N VAL A 233 -4.98 16.85 -2.94
CA VAL A 233 -4.66 15.70 -3.79
C VAL A 233 -3.96 14.65 -2.93
N TYR A 234 -4.50 13.45 -2.94
CA TYR A 234 -3.98 12.28 -2.24
C TYR A 234 -3.49 11.26 -3.27
N ILE A 235 -2.27 10.76 -3.12
CA ILE A 235 -1.65 9.75 -4.00
C ILE A 235 -1.12 8.59 -3.15
N GLY A 236 -1.12 7.38 -3.71
CA GLY A 236 -0.56 6.19 -3.09
C GLY A 236 -1.28 5.79 -1.81
N GLN A 237 -0.53 5.60 -0.72
CA GLN A 237 -1.06 5.21 0.58
C GLN A 237 -2.07 6.22 1.14
N TYR A 238 -1.91 7.50 0.87
CA TYR A 238 -2.85 8.54 1.27
C TYR A 238 -4.21 8.38 0.58
N ALA A 239 -4.21 8.12 -0.73
CA ALA A 239 -5.43 7.87 -1.49
C ALA A 239 -6.13 6.59 -1.04
N SER A 240 -5.37 5.51 -0.83
CA SER A 240 -5.90 4.23 -0.35
C SER A 240 -6.55 4.37 1.03
N ARG A 241 -5.87 5.04 1.97
CA ARG A 241 -6.44 5.29 3.32
C ARG A 241 -7.71 6.13 3.29
N LEU A 242 -7.73 7.19 2.46
CA LEU A 242 -8.91 8.04 2.34
C LEU A 242 -10.10 7.27 1.75
N ARG A 243 -9.89 6.44 0.73
CA ARG A 243 -10.93 5.56 0.17
C ARG A 243 -11.47 4.58 1.21
N ASN A 244 -10.58 3.96 1.99
CA ASN A 244 -10.97 3.05 3.06
C ASN A 244 -11.81 3.78 4.12
N LYS A 245 -11.38 4.98 4.54
CA LYS A 245 -12.12 5.82 5.48
C LYS A 245 -13.50 6.22 4.92
N TYR A 246 -13.57 6.61 3.65
CA TYR A 246 -14.84 6.94 2.99
C TYR A 246 -15.75 5.72 2.92
N ARG A 247 -15.24 4.54 2.58
CA ARG A 247 -16.03 3.30 2.48
C ARG A 247 -16.64 2.86 3.81
N THR A 248 -15.99 3.18 4.94
CA THR A 248 -16.53 2.89 6.29
C THR A 248 -17.64 3.86 6.72
N ALA A 249 -17.83 4.97 6.02
CA ALA A 249 -18.95 5.88 6.25
C ALA A 249 -20.20 5.37 5.49
N LYS A 250 -21.37 5.54 6.09
CA LYS A 250 -22.64 5.14 5.51
C LYS A 250 -22.94 5.89 4.21
N ASP A 251 -22.64 7.19 4.21
CA ASP A 251 -22.82 8.09 3.07
C ASP A 251 -21.88 9.30 3.15
N SER A 252 -21.97 10.20 2.17
CA SER A 252 -21.17 11.43 2.12
C SER A 252 -21.46 12.39 3.27
N THR A 253 -22.66 12.36 3.84
CA THR A 253 -23.05 13.22 4.94
C THR A 253 -22.38 12.75 6.24
N GLU A 254 -22.38 11.45 6.51
CA GLU A 254 -21.64 10.89 7.64
C GLU A 254 -20.13 11.15 7.52
N PHE A 255 -19.56 11.00 6.31
CA PHE A 255 -18.16 11.30 6.08
C PHE A 255 -17.83 12.78 6.35
N ALA A 256 -18.67 13.70 5.84
CA ALA A 256 -18.53 15.14 6.11
C ALA A 256 -18.63 15.46 7.60
N SER A 257 -19.54 14.80 8.33
CA SER A 257 -19.69 14.97 9.77
C SER A 257 -18.47 14.47 10.55
N LYS A 258 -17.88 13.33 10.15
CA LYS A 258 -16.64 12.82 10.74
C LYS A 258 -15.47 13.77 10.48
N LEU A 259 -15.34 14.27 9.24
CA LEU A 259 -14.33 15.26 8.90
C LEU A 259 -14.50 16.54 9.72
N ALA A 260 -15.73 17.06 9.83
CA ALA A 260 -16.04 18.24 10.63
C ALA A 260 -15.60 18.09 12.10
N SER A 261 -15.89 16.92 12.69
CA SER A 261 -15.53 16.62 14.08
C SER A 261 -14.03 16.47 14.27
N GLU A 262 -13.35 15.74 13.38
CA GLU A 262 -11.90 15.49 13.47
C GLU A 262 -11.07 16.77 13.33
N GLU A 263 -11.46 17.66 12.40
CA GLU A 263 -10.74 18.89 12.08
C GLU A 263 -11.25 20.10 12.89
N ASN A 264 -12.31 19.92 13.68
CA ASN A 264 -12.99 20.98 14.41
C ASN A 264 -13.36 22.15 13.50
N ILE A 265 -14.13 21.85 12.46
CA ILE A 265 -14.62 22.79 11.45
C ILE A 265 -16.12 22.59 11.20
N GLN A 266 -16.75 23.59 10.59
CA GLN A 266 -18.03 23.42 9.94
C GLN A 266 -17.82 23.17 8.45
N VAL A 267 -18.19 22.00 7.95
CA VAL A 267 -18.13 21.67 6.52
C VAL A 267 -19.37 22.25 5.83
N LYS A 268 -19.18 23.18 4.91
CA LYS A 268 -20.27 23.79 4.09
C LYS A 268 -20.50 22.98 2.82
N LYS A 269 -19.44 22.44 2.22
CA LYS A 269 -19.50 21.63 1.01
C LYS A 269 -18.33 20.67 0.97
N LEU A 270 -18.58 19.46 0.48
CA LEU A 270 -17.58 18.43 0.26
C LEU A 270 -17.76 17.85 -1.15
N GLN A 271 -16.69 17.84 -1.93
CA GLN A 271 -16.63 17.17 -3.23
C GLN A 271 -15.42 16.27 -3.27
N MET A 272 -15.56 15.08 -3.85
CA MET A 272 -14.48 14.11 -3.98
C MET A 272 -14.54 13.42 -5.34
N GLU A 273 -13.38 13.27 -5.99
CA GLU A 273 -13.20 12.51 -7.22
C GLU A 273 -12.20 11.38 -6.99
N GLY A 274 -12.32 10.27 -7.72
CA GLY A 274 -11.44 9.11 -7.60
C GLY A 274 -11.64 8.28 -6.32
N ARG A 275 -12.75 8.49 -5.59
CA ARG A 275 -13.02 7.84 -4.29
C ARG A 275 -13.45 6.39 -4.40
N THR A 276 -14.10 6.01 -5.50
CA THR A 276 -14.72 4.69 -5.70
C THR A 276 -14.03 3.83 -6.75
N HIS A 277 -13.07 4.39 -7.47
CA HIS A 277 -12.40 3.72 -8.58
C HIS A 277 -10.95 3.40 -8.24
N PHE A 278 -10.43 2.36 -8.88
CA PHE A 278 -9.02 2.05 -8.90
C PHE A 278 -8.31 3.12 -9.75
N SER A 279 -7.90 4.19 -9.11
CA SER A 279 -7.43 5.44 -9.72
C SER A 279 -6.12 5.88 -9.05
N PRO A 280 -5.20 6.55 -9.76
CA PRO A 280 -3.90 6.96 -9.21
C PRO A 280 -4.03 7.95 -8.05
N GLN A 281 -5.11 8.73 -8.00
CA GLN A 281 -5.29 9.77 -6.99
C GLN A 281 -6.73 9.92 -6.54
N VAL A 282 -6.89 10.59 -5.39
CA VAL A 282 -8.18 11.15 -4.94
C VAL A 282 -8.00 12.65 -4.87
N TYR A 283 -8.95 13.39 -5.43
CA TYR A 283 -9.11 14.83 -5.26
C TYR A 283 -10.23 15.12 -4.29
N GLU A 284 -9.99 16.06 -3.36
CA GLU A 284 -10.96 16.50 -2.37
C GLU A 284 -11.03 18.03 -2.35
N LEU A 285 -12.25 18.57 -2.40
CA LEU A 285 -12.56 19.98 -2.18
C LEU A 285 -13.47 20.10 -0.97
N VAL A 286 -13.05 20.90 0.03
CA VAL A 286 -13.82 21.22 1.23
C VAL A 286 -14.02 22.73 1.32
N GLU A 287 -15.28 23.19 1.32
CA GLU A 287 -15.61 24.55 1.75
C GLU A 287 -15.92 24.51 3.25
N PHE A 288 -15.27 25.33 4.03
CA PHE A 288 -15.31 25.25 5.48
C PHE A 288 -15.41 26.59 6.17
N GLU A 289 -15.85 26.52 7.42
CA GLU A 289 -15.85 27.63 8.38
C GLU A 289 -15.24 27.11 9.70
N LYS A 290 -14.38 27.91 10.32
CA LYS A 290 -13.74 27.61 11.61
C LYS A 290 -13.73 28.84 12.50
N GLN A 291 -14.23 28.73 13.73
CA GLN A 291 -14.22 29.79 14.72
C GLN A 291 -12.90 29.72 15.51
N TYR A 292 -12.22 30.84 15.60
CA TYR A 292 -11.08 31.06 16.48
C TYR A 292 -11.42 32.03 17.61
N THR A 293 -10.70 31.90 18.70
CA THR A 293 -10.89 32.78 19.84
C THR A 293 -10.34 34.17 19.54
N VAL A 294 -11.17 35.17 19.80
CA VAL A 294 -10.76 36.59 19.78
C VAL A 294 -10.60 37.03 21.24
N ASN A 295 -9.48 37.60 21.56
CA ASN A 295 -9.20 38.13 22.90
C ASN A 295 -8.69 39.58 22.74
N ASP A 296 -9.48 40.53 23.23
CA ASP A 296 -9.25 41.98 23.12
C ASP A 296 -8.92 42.43 21.68
N GLN A 297 -7.63 42.60 21.38
CA GLN A 297 -7.13 43.08 20.09
C GLN A 297 -6.49 41.96 19.24
N PHE A 298 -6.49 40.70 19.73
CA PHE A 298 -5.80 39.61 19.08
C PHE A 298 -6.75 38.53 18.61
N ILE A 299 -6.49 38.00 17.41
CA ILE A 299 -7.09 36.77 16.88
C ILE A 299 -5.98 35.73 16.81
N TYR A 300 -6.11 34.66 17.60
CA TYR A 300 -5.12 33.58 17.63
C TYR A 300 -5.50 32.51 16.62
N VAL A 301 -4.80 32.47 15.49
CA VAL A 301 -5.05 31.53 14.42
C VAL A 301 -3.88 30.54 14.31
N ASN A 302 -4.19 29.24 14.33
CA ASN A 302 -3.22 28.25 13.93
C ASN A 302 -3.10 28.27 12.40
N PRO A 303 -1.95 28.65 11.80
CA PRO A 303 -1.80 28.67 10.36
C PRO A 303 -1.95 27.29 9.73
N LEU A 304 -1.64 26.21 10.46
CA LEU A 304 -1.88 24.83 10.06
C LEU A 304 -3.33 24.44 10.34
N VAL A 305 -4.28 25.01 9.61
CA VAL A 305 -5.72 24.87 9.88
C VAL A 305 -6.17 23.42 9.95
N PHE A 306 -5.58 22.52 9.15
CA PHE A 306 -5.99 21.14 9.02
C PHE A 306 -4.91 20.11 9.37
N LEU A 307 -3.67 20.37 8.98
CA LEU A 307 -2.56 19.45 9.18
C LEU A 307 -1.73 19.91 10.37
N HIS A 308 -2.00 19.38 11.52
CA HIS A 308 -1.15 19.59 12.69
C HIS A 308 -0.84 18.25 13.34
N VAL A 309 0.38 18.14 13.81
CA VAL A 309 0.80 17.05 14.69
C VAL A 309 0.58 17.54 16.11
N SER A 310 -0.50 17.10 16.74
CA SER A 310 -0.87 17.54 18.09
C SER A 310 0.03 16.94 19.18
N GLU A 311 0.60 15.76 18.91
CA GLU A 311 1.44 15.03 19.87
C GLU A 311 2.58 14.33 19.17
N SER A 312 3.74 14.26 19.83
CA SER A 312 4.83 13.41 19.37
C SER A 312 4.41 11.93 19.43
N PRO A 313 4.59 11.17 18.34
CA PRO A 313 4.37 9.72 18.38
C PRO A 313 5.40 9.00 19.26
N PHE A 314 6.46 9.68 19.66
CA PHE A 314 7.54 9.17 20.47
C PHE A 314 7.41 9.65 21.92
N LYS A 315 6.70 8.87 22.75
CA LYS A 315 6.40 9.22 24.15
C LYS A 315 7.43 8.67 25.17
N GLN A 316 8.37 7.83 24.72
CA GLN A 316 9.38 7.25 25.59
C GLN A 316 10.59 8.19 25.76
N SER A 317 11.10 8.31 26.98
CA SER A 317 12.30 9.11 27.29
C SER A 317 13.58 8.53 26.67
N GLU A 318 13.65 7.22 26.53
CA GLU A 318 14.77 6.50 25.91
C GLU A 318 14.27 5.51 24.88
N ARG A 319 15.04 5.34 23.81
CA ARG A 319 14.77 4.39 22.75
C ARG A 319 16.00 3.52 22.50
N LYS A 320 15.80 2.19 22.55
CA LYS A 320 16.86 1.20 22.26
C LYS A 320 16.80 0.68 20.82
N LEU A 321 15.61 0.70 20.21
CA LEU A 321 15.40 0.22 18.84
C LEU A 321 15.20 1.41 17.88
N PRO A 322 15.57 1.28 16.62
CA PRO A 322 15.36 2.31 15.61
C PRO A 322 13.87 2.57 15.36
N VAL A 323 13.59 3.60 14.58
CA VAL A 323 12.26 3.88 14.03
C VAL A 323 12.22 3.41 12.59
N GLU A 324 11.33 2.49 12.31
CA GLU A 324 11.04 2.03 10.96
C GLU A 324 9.72 2.64 10.50
N PHE A 325 9.81 3.56 9.53
CA PHE A 325 8.62 4.12 8.92
C PHE A 325 7.95 3.08 8.01
N PRO A 326 6.61 3.13 7.89
CA PRO A 326 5.88 2.17 7.06
C PRO A 326 6.23 2.31 5.57
N TYR A 327 6.47 3.54 5.10
CA TYR A 327 6.86 3.90 3.74
C TYR A 327 7.40 5.33 3.73
N THR A 328 8.10 5.69 2.64
CA THR A 328 8.49 7.08 2.38
C THR A 328 7.29 7.86 1.86
N ASP A 329 7.08 9.06 2.39
CA ASP A 329 5.98 9.94 1.99
C ASP A 329 6.41 11.41 1.90
N GLN A 330 5.56 12.19 1.25
CA GLN A 330 5.72 13.63 1.13
C GLN A 330 4.39 14.32 1.44
N VAL A 331 4.45 15.30 2.35
CA VAL A 331 3.33 16.18 2.67
C VAL A 331 3.69 17.61 2.27
N SER A 332 2.82 18.23 1.49
CA SER A 332 2.96 19.64 1.08
C SER A 332 1.68 20.39 1.43
N LEU A 333 1.82 21.46 2.20
CA LEU A 333 0.73 22.32 2.59
C LEU A 333 1.03 23.76 2.19
N THR A 334 0.12 24.37 1.42
CA THR A 334 0.17 25.78 1.05
C THR A 334 -1.07 26.46 1.62
N ILE A 335 -0.86 27.53 2.40
CA ILE A 335 -1.94 28.27 3.03
C ILE A 335 -1.84 29.74 2.65
N ASN A 336 -2.93 30.26 2.10
CA ASN A 336 -3.12 31.68 1.82
C ASN A 336 -4.26 32.20 2.70
N LEU A 337 -3.92 33.00 3.71
CA LEU A 337 -4.87 33.63 4.62
C LEU A 337 -4.96 35.12 4.34
N THR A 338 -6.15 35.62 4.07
CA THR A 338 -6.44 37.06 3.99
C THR A 338 -6.83 37.53 5.38
N ILE A 339 -6.08 38.48 5.93
CA ILE A 339 -6.35 39.09 7.23
C ILE A 339 -7.38 40.20 7.12
N PRO A 340 -8.14 40.53 8.19
CA PRO A 340 -9.10 41.63 8.20
C PRO A 340 -8.42 42.97 8.02
N GLU A 341 -9.12 43.96 7.48
CA GLU A 341 -8.66 45.33 7.38
C GLU A 341 -8.36 45.93 8.77
N GLY A 342 -7.24 46.60 8.89
CA GLY A 342 -6.79 47.19 10.15
C GLY A 342 -6.01 46.24 11.07
N TYR A 343 -5.85 44.97 10.70
CA TYR A 343 -5.05 44.01 11.44
C TYR A 343 -3.65 43.87 10.83
N THR A 344 -2.68 43.53 11.66
CA THR A 344 -1.31 43.18 11.26
C THR A 344 -0.97 41.79 11.79
N VAL A 345 -0.07 41.11 11.11
CA VAL A 345 0.40 39.77 11.55
C VAL A 345 1.52 39.97 12.57
N ASP A 346 1.25 39.48 13.80
CA ASP A 346 2.30 39.36 14.82
C ASP A 346 2.75 37.90 14.83
N LEU A 347 3.96 37.66 14.30
CA LEU A 347 4.54 36.33 14.23
C LEU A 347 5.32 36.07 15.52
N SER A 348 4.69 35.34 16.44
CA SER A 348 5.44 34.60 17.46
C SER A 348 6.15 33.45 16.77
N LEU A 349 7.45 33.62 16.45
CA LEU A 349 8.31 32.56 15.93
C LEU A 349 8.52 31.51 17.04
N ILE A 350 7.69 30.50 17.07
CA ILE A 350 8.02 29.28 17.79
C ILE A 350 8.95 28.50 16.86
N HIS A 351 10.24 28.48 17.20
CA HIS A 351 11.18 27.56 16.60
C HIS A 351 10.78 26.16 17.06
N ILE A 352 10.27 25.34 16.13
CA ILE A 352 10.02 23.91 16.30
C ILE A 352 11.32 23.17 15.96
#